data_45aff945bb57f7bb2e70858df9f61b5d
#
_entry.id   45aff945bb57f7bb2e70858df9f61b5d
#
_cell.length_a   1.000
_cell.length_b   1.000
_cell.length_c   1.000
_cell.angle_alpha   90.00
_cell.angle_beta   90.00
_cell.angle_gamma   90.00
#
_symmetry.space_group_name_H-M   'P 1'
#
loop_
_entity.id
_entity.type
_entity.pdbx_description
1 polymer ?
#
loop_
_entity_poly.entity_id
_entity_poly.type
_entity_poly.pdbx_seq_one_letter_code
_entity_poly.pdbx_strand_id
1 'polypeptide(L)'
;MTDEEKQIEKKRRGLDMSYPGWWLKLFVGDMGISVRDGERVAAKMWHHLSNTLKLTFGSLAISFLIAASIGFWAAFRPGSRLSRFTIFSISVFSCVPIFLLGLFISLLYQRSLRSFPQGSVACLLALLTLGFGDGTISEMARHLSDSAGKLLSEDFMIAVRARNVGIGRHFRRNMLIPVLDIVSSRFALLISATVVVEYVFNYRGIGWLTLNSIQTEHGLRDYPVIMATTLAMVTIIALMRLGCALIHPVVDRRLE
;
A
#
# COMPACT_ATOMS: atom_id res chain seq x y z
N MET A 1 29.75 24.25 -25.82
CA MET A 1 28.45 24.56 -25.17
C MET A 1 28.59 25.94 -24.52
N THR A 2 27.90 26.92 -25.04
CA THR A 2 27.86 28.28 -24.48
C THR A 2 27.11 28.28 -23.17
N ASP A 3 27.28 29.32 -22.32
CA ASP A 3 26.55 29.38 -21.04
C ASP A 3 25.03 29.50 -21.23
N GLU A 4 24.58 30.05 -22.34
CA GLU A 4 23.17 30.05 -22.76
C GLU A 4 22.64 28.66 -23.08
N GLU A 5 23.39 27.83 -23.78
CA GLU A 5 23.03 26.43 -24.07
C GLU A 5 22.95 25.61 -22.80
N LYS A 6 23.84 25.85 -21.81
CA LYS A 6 23.78 25.21 -20.49
C LYS A 6 22.58 25.65 -19.70
N GLN A 7 22.15 26.91 -19.77
CA GLN A 7 20.94 27.40 -19.11
C GLN A 7 19.68 26.86 -19.76
N ILE A 8 19.62 26.80 -21.08
CA ILE A 8 18.49 26.20 -21.80
C ILE A 8 18.39 24.71 -21.47
N GLU A 9 19.50 24.02 -21.38
CA GLU A 9 19.54 22.60 -21.02
C GLU A 9 19.16 22.36 -19.55
N LYS A 10 19.62 23.22 -18.62
CA LYS A 10 19.15 23.22 -17.21
C LYS A 10 17.64 23.44 -17.11
N LYS A 11 17.11 24.38 -17.89
CA LYS A 11 15.67 24.68 -17.94
C LYS A 11 14.87 23.52 -18.52
N ARG A 12 15.38 22.87 -19.59
CA ARG A 12 14.80 21.65 -20.15
C ARG A 12 14.80 20.48 -19.18
N ARG A 13 15.84 20.37 -18.34
CA ARG A 13 15.95 19.31 -17.32
C ARG A 13 15.19 19.63 -16.02
N GLY A 14 14.50 20.77 -15.93
CA GLY A 14 13.84 21.21 -14.70
C GLY A 14 14.80 21.51 -13.53
N LEU A 15 16.10 21.70 -13.84
CA LEU A 15 17.16 21.96 -12.86
C LEU A 15 17.47 23.46 -12.71
N ASP A 16 16.66 24.31 -13.32
CA ASP A 16 16.80 25.77 -13.27
C ASP A 16 16.29 26.39 -11.96
N MET A 17 15.54 25.63 -11.17
CA MET A 17 15.03 26.08 -9.88
C MET A 17 15.92 25.61 -8.74
N SER A 18 16.20 26.53 -7.82
CA SER A 18 16.75 26.18 -6.52
C SER A 18 15.77 25.29 -5.78
N TYR A 19 16.27 24.34 -5.00
CA TYR A 19 15.45 23.44 -4.17
C TYR A 19 14.36 24.17 -3.35
N PRO A 20 14.64 25.33 -2.68
CA PRO A 20 13.61 26.12 -2.01
C PRO A 20 12.53 26.68 -2.95
N GLY A 21 12.92 27.11 -4.17
CA GLY A 21 11.96 27.64 -5.15
C GLY A 21 10.98 26.57 -5.65
N TRP A 22 11.43 25.32 -5.77
CA TRP A 22 10.57 24.19 -6.12
C TRP A 22 9.52 23.93 -5.03
N TRP A 23 9.92 23.94 -3.74
CA TRP A 23 9.00 23.78 -2.62
C TRP A 23 7.92 24.86 -2.58
N LEU A 24 8.28 26.13 -2.82
CA LEU A 24 7.30 27.24 -2.85
C LEU A 24 6.26 27.05 -3.96
N LYS A 25 6.67 26.62 -5.15
CA LYS A 25 5.73 26.30 -6.25
C LYS A 25 4.84 25.12 -5.93
N LEU A 26 5.38 24.10 -5.26
CA LEU A 26 4.62 22.95 -4.83
C LEU A 26 3.47 23.30 -3.89
N PHE A 27 3.66 24.25 -2.94
CA PHE A 27 2.60 24.73 -2.05
C PHE A 27 1.47 25.44 -2.80
N VAL A 28 1.74 25.99 -3.97
CA VAL A 28 0.74 26.61 -4.86
C VAL A 28 0.13 25.57 -5.82
N GLY A 29 0.55 24.31 -5.74
CA GLY A 29 0.06 23.22 -6.58
C GLY A 29 0.76 23.12 -7.94
N ASP A 30 1.81 23.90 -8.18
CA ASP A 30 2.61 23.83 -9.41
C ASP A 30 3.76 22.82 -9.24
N MET A 31 3.54 21.62 -9.78
CA MET A 31 4.54 20.53 -9.81
C MET A 31 5.50 20.60 -11.00
N GLY A 32 5.35 21.63 -11.84
CA GLY A 32 6.16 21.79 -13.05
C GLY A 32 5.62 21.04 -14.25
N ILE A 33 6.50 20.97 -15.27
CA ILE A 33 6.23 20.36 -16.58
C ILE A 33 7.19 19.19 -16.76
N SER A 34 6.68 18.07 -17.27
CA SER A 34 7.46 16.90 -17.66
C SER A 34 8.48 17.28 -18.75
N VAL A 35 9.73 16.92 -18.52
CA VAL A 35 10.82 17.19 -19.48
C VAL A 35 10.69 16.31 -20.72
N ARG A 36 9.98 15.20 -20.62
CA ARG A 36 9.88 14.17 -21.67
C ARG A 36 8.82 14.50 -22.71
N ASP A 37 7.64 14.91 -22.27
CA ASP A 37 6.47 15.11 -23.14
C ASP A 37 5.85 16.51 -23.04
N GLY A 38 6.36 17.38 -22.16
CA GLY A 38 5.88 18.75 -22.02
C GLY A 38 4.53 18.87 -21.31
N GLU A 39 3.97 17.77 -20.78
CA GLU A 39 2.70 17.78 -20.07
C GLU A 39 2.84 18.30 -18.62
N ARG A 40 1.76 18.83 -18.06
CA ARG A 40 1.73 19.23 -16.66
C ARG A 40 1.84 18.01 -15.74
N VAL A 41 2.87 17.99 -14.88
CA VAL A 41 3.13 16.87 -13.96
C VAL A 41 1.95 16.57 -13.05
N ALA A 42 1.26 17.60 -12.55
CA ALA A 42 0.09 17.45 -11.70
C ALA A 42 -1.04 16.66 -12.38
N ALA A 43 -1.39 16.97 -13.63
CA ALA A 43 -2.44 16.27 -14.37
C ALA A 43 -2.08 14.80 -14.58
N LYS A 44 -0.84 14.55 -15.00
CA LYS A 44 -0.30 13.20 -15.21
C LYS A 44 -0.31 12.38 -13.92
N MET A 45 0.14 12.96 -12.83
CA MET A 45 0.16 12.33 -11.51
C MET A 45 -1.26 11.94 -11.03
N TRP A 46 -2.24 12.84 -11.13
CA TRP A 46 -3.61 12.55 -10.68
C TRP A 46 -4.25 11.39 -11.43
N HIS A 47 -4.01 11.30 -12.74
CA HIS A 47 -4.51 10.19 -13.53
C HIS A 47 -3.94 8.84 -13.04
N HIS A 48 -2.63 8.77 -12.82
CA HIS A 48 -1.95 7.56 -12.36
C HIS A 48 -2.23 7.25 -10.89
N LEU A 49 -2.41 8.28 -10.04
CA LEU A 49 -2.73 8.13 -8.62
C LEU A 49 -4.02 7.33 -8.39
N SER A 50 -5.07 7.64 -9.15
CA SER A 50 -6.34 6.93 -9.06
C SER A 50 -6.17 5.41 -9.25
N ASN A 51 -5.32 4.99 -10.17
CA ASN A 51 -5.04 3.58 -10.43
C ASN A 51 -4.28 2.92 -9.27
N THR A 52 -3.24 3.55 -8.76
CA THR A 52 -2.50 3.06 -7.58
C THR A 52 -3.40 2.93 -6.36
N LEU A 53 -4.26 3.93 -6.09
CA LEU A 53 -5.18 3.87 -4.95
C LEU A 53 -6.20 2.74 -5.10
N LYS A 54 -6.79 2.55 -6.28
CA LYS A 54 -7.70 1.41 -6.53
C LYS A 54 -7.01 0.07 -6.26
N LEU A 55 -5.77 -0.06 -6.74
CA LEU A 55 -4.98 -1.27 -6.55
C LEU A 55 -4.67 -1.51 -5.07
N THR A 56 -4.18 -0.48 -4.37
CA THR A 56 -3.79 -0.57 -2.95
C THR A 56 -4.99 -0.84 -2.05
N PHE A 57 -6.07 -0.07 -2.18
CA PHE A 57 -7.26 -0.28 -1.36
C PHE A 57 -7.97 -1.59 -1.70
N GLY A 58 -8.00 -1.99 -2.96
CA GLY A 58 -8.55 -3.28 -3.37
C GLY A 58 -7.79 -4.46 -2.77
N SER A 59 -6.45 -4.43 -2.87
CA SER A 59 -5.58 -5.46 -2.28
C SER A 59 -5.71 -5.50 -0.75
N LEU A 60 -5.69 -4.33 -0.11
CA LEU A 60 -5.84 -4.20 1.34
C LEU A 60 -7.18 -4.77 1.81
N ALA A 61 -8.28 -4.46 1.12
CA ALA A 61 -9.61 -4.95 1.49
C ALA A 61 -9.69 -6.48 1.38
N ILE A 62 -9.23 -7.06 0.29
CA ILE A 62 -9.24 -8.52 0.10
C ILE A 62 -8.36 -9.20 1.14
N SER A 63 -7.12 -8.72 1.32
CA SER A 63 -6.18 -9.28 2.30
C SER A 63 -6.71 -9.17 3.72
N PHE A 64 -7.33 -8.03 4.07
CA PHE A 64 -7.93 -7.82 5.37
C PHE A 64 -9.10 -8.76 5.63
N LEU A 65 -10.00 -8.96 4.67
CA LEU A 65 -11.14 -9.86 4.83
C LEU A 65 -10.68 -11.30 5.06
N ILE A 66 -9.71 -11.78 4.30
CA ILE A 66 -9.13 -13.12 4.45
C ILE A 66 -8.41 -13.22 5.80
N ALA A 67 -7.54 -12.26 6.12
CA ALA A 67 -6.76 -12.25 7.35
C ALA A 67 -7.65 -12.15 8.60
N ALA A 68 -8.69 -11.31 8.58
CA ALA A 68 -9.64 -11.19 9.70
C ALA A 68 -10.42 -12.47 9.91
N SER A 69 -10.87 -13.12 8.83
CA SER A 69 -11.58 -14.40 8.92
C SER A 69 -10.70 -15.47 9.58
N ILE A 70 -9.44 -15.58 9.18
CA ILE A 70 -8.50 -16.56 9.71
C ILE A 70 -8.05 -16.18 11.13
N GLY A 71 -7.70 -14.92 11.37
CA GLY A 71 -7.20 -14.44 12.66
C GLY A 71 -8.24 -14.55 13.76
N PHE A 72 -9.48 -14.12 13.51
CA PHE A 72 -10.55 -14.26 14.50
C PHE A 72 -10.94 -15.70 14.72
N TRP A 73 -11.03 -16.51 13.65
CA TRP A 73 -11.28 -17.95 13.81
C TRP A 73 -10.22 -18.61 14.70
N ALA A 74 -8.95 -18.26 14.52
CA ALA A 74 -7.85 -18.76 15.33
C ALA A 74 -7.92 -18.29 16.79
N ALA A 75 -8.28 -17.03 17.04
CA ALA A 75 -8.41 -16.45 18.37
C ALA A 75 -9.54 -17.08 19.19
N PHE A 76 -10.66 -17.42 18.56
CA PHE A 76 -11.79 -18.10 19.24
C PHE A 76 -11.57 -19.60 19.48
N ARG A 77 -10.47 -20.18 18.97
CA ARG A 77 -10.11 -21.58 19.18
C ARG A 77 -8.68 -21.73 19.72
N PRO A 78 -8.39 -21.18 20.90
CA PRO A 78 -7.06 -21.22 21.49
C PRO A 78 -6.63 -22.69 21.72
N GLY A 79 -5.37 -23.00 21.37
CA GLY A 79 -4.79 -24.33 21.55
C GLY A 79 -5.15 -25.36 20.47
N SER A 80 -6.02 -25.06 19.52
CA SER A 80 -6.34 -25.94 18.42
C SER A 80 -5.12 -26.23 17.52
N ARG A 81 -4.81 -27.49 17.27
CA ARG A 81 -3.75 -27.89 16.34
C ARG A 81 -4.00 -27.37 14.92
N LEU A 82 -5.26 -27.33 14.52
CA LEU A 82 -5.68 -26.84 13.21
C LEU A 82 -5.41 -25.33 13.07
N SER A 83 -5.72 -24.54 14.11
CA SER A 83 -5.44 -23.10 14.13
C SER A 83 -3.93 -22.82 13.96
N ARG A 84 -3.09 -23.51 14.72
CA ARG A 84 -1.62 -23.40 14.61
C ARG A 84 -1.10 -23.81 13.24
N PHE A 85 -1.63 -24.91 12.70
CA PHE A 85 -1.25 -25.39 11.37
C PHE A 85 -1.64 -24.39 10.28
N THR A 86 -2.85 -23.80 10.33
CA THR A 86 -3.32 -22.80 9.36
C THR A 86 -2.42 -21.56 9.37
N ILE A 87 -2.14 -21.00 10.57
CA ILE A 87 -1.25 -19.82 10.70
C ILE A 87 0.17 -20.15 10.22
N PHE A 88 0.69 -21.33 10.55
CA PHE A 88 1.99 -21.79 10.09
C PHE A 88 2.05 -21.91 8.56
N SER A 89 1.06 -22.56 7.94
CA SER A 89 0.99 -22.74 6.48
C SER A 89 0.96 -21.40 5.75
N ILE A 90 0.14 -20.45 6.21
CA ILE A 90 0.08 -19.11 5.62
C ILE A 90 1.43 -18.40 5.80
N SER A 91 2.11 -18.57 6.94
CA SER A 91 3.41 -17.96 7.17
C SER A 91 4.51 -18.52 6.27
N VAL A 92 4.45 -19.80 5.90
CA VAL A 92 5.37 -20.39 4.93
C VAL A 92 5.17 -19.77 3.53
N PHE A 93 3.92 -19.63 3.09
CA PHE A 93 3.63 -18.93 1.82
C PHE A 93 4.06 -17.47 1.81
N SER A 94 4.12 -16.85 2.98
CA SER A 94 4.53 -15.45 3.16
C SER A 94 6.03 -15.19 2.99
N CYS A 95 6.84 -16.24 2.93
CA CYS A 95 8.28 -16.10 2.71
C CYS A 95 8.63 -15.76 1.24
N VAL A 96 7.64 -15.78 0.35
CA VAL A 96 7.86 -15.46 -1.06
C VAL A 96 7.83 -13.94 -1.25
N PRO A 97 8.94 -13.31 -1.67
CA PRO A 97 8.97 -11.88 -1.96
C PRO A 97 7.95 -11.51 -3.04
N ILE A 98 7.27 -10.37 -2.86
CA ILE A 98 6.19 -9.94 -3.74
C ILE A 98 6.61 -9.81 -5.21
N PHE A 99 7.84 -9.37 -5.46
CA PHE A 99 8.36 -9.23 -6.83
C PHE A 99 8.54 -10.58 -7.52
N LEU A 100 8.99 -11.61 -6.79
CA LEU A 100 9.11 -12.97 -7.34
C LEU A 100 7.73 -13.56 -7.63
N LEU A 101 6.77 -13.37 -6.71
CA LEU A 101 5.39 -13.82 -6.93
C LEU A 101 4.80 -13.14 -8.17
N GLY A 102 4.99 -11.83 -8.31
CA GLY A 102 4.52 -11.06 -9.46
C GLY A 102 5.14 -11.52 -10.78
N LEU A 103 6.46 -11.72 -10.81
CA LEU A 103 7.16 -12.23 -11.97
C LEU A 103 6.67 -13.64 -12.34
N PHE A 104 6.53 -14.52 -11.36
CA PHE A 104 6.07 -15.89 -11.59
C PHE A 104 4.66 -15.91 -12.18
N ILE A 105 3.73 -15.15 -11.62
CA ILE A 105 2.35 -15.02 -12.13
C ILE A 105 2.35 -14.43 -13.55
N SER A 106 3.14 -13.39 -13.79
CA SER A 106 3.26 -12.77 -15.11
C SER A 106 3.82 -13.74 -16.16
N LEU A 107 4.84 -14.51 -15.82
CA LEU A 107 5.42 -15.52 -16.70
C LEU A 107 4.45 -16.65 -17.00
N LEU A 108 3.73 -17.16 -16.00
CA LEU A 108 2.70 -18.18 -16.19
C LEU A 108 1.60 -17.70 -17.12
N TYR A 109 1.14 -16.45 -16.93
CA TYR A 109 0.13 -15.85 -17.79
C TYR A 109 0.61 -15.74 -19.24
N GLN A 110 1.83 -15.21 -19.45
CA GLN A 110 2.43 -15.07 -20.77
C GLN A 110 2.64 -16.42 -21.48
N ARG A 111 3.08 -17.44 -20.71
CA ARG A 111 3.25 -18.79 -21.25
C ARG A 111 1.92 -19.42 -21.69
N SER A 112 0.84 -19.17 -20.93
CA SER A 112 -0.47 -19.77 -21.19
C SER A 112 -1.20 -19.07 -22.33
N LEU A 113 -1.20 -17.73 -22.36
CA LEU A 113 -1.99 -16.93 -23.30
C LEU A 113 -1.15 -16.24 -24.39
N ARG A 114 0.18 -16.42 -24.38
CA ARG A 114 1.14 -15.81 -25.32
C ARG A 114 0.98 -14.29 -25.49
N SER A 115 0.47 -13.63 -24.45
CA SER A 115 0.25 -12.19 -24.43
C SER A 115 0.56 -11.62 -23.05
N PHE A 116 0.92 -10.32 -22.99
CA PHE A 116 1.03 -9.61 -21.73
C PHE A 116 -0.36 -9.33 -21.12
N PRO A 117 -0.50 -9.39 -19.77
CA PRO A 117 -1.74 -8.99 -19.12
C PRO A 117 -2.04 -7.52 -19.43
N GLN A 118 -3.28 -7.22 -19.79
CA GLN A 118 -3.71 -5.85 -20.10
C GLN A 118 -5.04 -5.52 -19.42
N GLY A 119 -5.31 -4.23 -19.21
CA GLY A 119 -6.58 -3.73 -18.69
C GLY A 119 -7.00 -4.35 -17.36
N SER A 120 -8.20 -4.91 -17.32
CA SER A 120 -8.79 -5.51 -16.12
C SER A 120 -8.04 -6.74 -15.63
N VAL A 121 -7.45 -7.53 -16.54
CA VAL A 121 -6.66 -8.72 -16.17
C VAL A 121 -5.37 -8.32 -15.47
N ALA A 122 -4.65 -7.33 -16.00
CA ALA A 122 -3.45 -6.79 -15.35
C ALA A 122 -3.78 -6.25 -13.93
N CYS A 123 -4.90 -5.53 -13.80
CA CYS A 123 -5.38 -5.04 -12.50
C CYS A 123 -5.67 -6.19 -11.53
N LEU A 124 -6.36 -7.23 -11.96
CA LEU A 124 -6.70 -8.39 -11.13
C LEU A 124 -5.46 -9.14 -10.67
N LEU A 125 -4.52 -9.44 -11.58
CA LEU A 125 -3.28 -10.13 -11.24
C LEU A 125 -2.39 -9.30 -10.31
N ALA A 126 -2.26 -8.00 -10.56
CA ALA A 126 -1.54 -7.09 -9.69
C ALA A 126 -2.17 -7.00 -8.29
N LEU A 127 -3.50 -6.96 -8.22
CA LEU A 127 -4.26 -6.92 -6.97
C LEU A 127 -4.07 -8.20 -6.14
N LEU A 128 -4.12 -9.37 -6.79
CA LEU A 128 -3.84 -10.65 -6.15
C LEU A 128 -2.39 -10.75 -5.69
N THR A 129 -1.43 -10.32 -6.52
CA THR A 129 -0.01 -10.32 -6.17
C THR A 129 0.27 -9.46 -4.94
N LEU A 130 -0.29 -8.23 -4.89
CA LEU A 130 -0.17 -7.34 -3.73
C LEU A 130 -0.84 -7.93 -2.49
N GLY A 131 -2.02 -8.52 -2.65
CA GLY A 131 -2.79 -9.05 -1.53
C GLY A 131 -2.15 -10.28 -0.88
N PHE A 132 -1.56 -11.16 -1.67
CA PHE A 132 -0.98 -12.41 -1.20
C PHE A 132 0.54 -12.36 -0.97
N GLY A 133 1.23 -11.36 -1.53
CA GLY A 133 2.68 -11.21 -1.39
C GLY A 133 3.14 -10.71 -0.03
N ASP A 134 4.46 -10.82 0.23
CA ASP A 134 5.18 -10.30 1.41
C ASP A 134 4.50 -10.60 2.76
N GLY A 135 3.78 -11.69 2.86
CA GLY A 135 3.16 -12.06 4.12
C GLY A 135 2.01 -11.17 4.59
N THR A 136 1.45 -10.35 3.73
CA THR A 136 0.39 -9.41 4.10
C THR A 136 -0.75 -10.10 4.85
N ILE A 137 -1.29 -11.20 4.32
CA ILE A 137 -2.39 -11.94 4.95
C ILE A 137 -1.94 -12.59 6.26
N SER A 138 -0.77 -13.24 6.28
CA SER A 138 -0.31 -14.00 7.45
C SER A 138 0.00 -13.10 8.65
N GLU A 139 0.64 -11.96 8.40
CA GLU A 139 0.96 -11.04 9.47
C GLU A 139 -0.28 -10.31 9.98
N MET A 140 -1.21 -9.92 9.09
CA MET A 140 -2.50 -9.38 9.51
C MET A 140 -3.30 -10.41 10.32
N ALA A 141 -3.38 -11.66 9.86
CA ALA A 141 -4.09 -12.73 10.57
C ALA A 141 -3.49 -13.02 11.94
N ARG A 142 -2.15 -13.07 12.03
CA ARG A 142 -1.42 -13.24 13.30
C ARG A 142 -1.67 -12.08 14.24
N HIS A 143 -1.49 -10.85 13.78
CA HIS A 143 -1.72 -9.65 14.59
C HIS A 143 -3.14 -9.57 15.13
N LEU A 144 -4.14 -9.85 14.28
CA LEU A 144 -5.55 -9.88 14.69
C LEU A 144 -5.84 -11.02 15.66
N SER A 145 -5.26 -12.21 15.45
CA SER A 145 -5.39 -13.35 16.35
C SER A 145 -4.81 -13.06 17.72
N ASP A 146 -3.60 -12.49 17.78
CA ASP A 146 -2.92 -12.18 19.03
C ASP A 146 -3.64 -11.07 19.80
N SER A 147 -4.07 -10.00 19.10
CA SER A 147 -4.82 -8.91 19.72
C SER A 147 -6.19 -9.36 20.24
N ALA A 148 -6.90 -10.18 19.46
CA ALA A 148 -8.17 -10.75 19.88
C ALA A 148 -7.99 -11.73 21.05
N GLY A 149 -6.95 -12.56 21.04
CA GLY A 149 -6.64 -13.48 22.13
C GLY A 149 -6.34 -12.74 23.44
N LYS A 150 -5.50 -11.69 23.38
CA LYS A 150 -5.20 -10.82 24.54
C LYS A 150 -6.48 -10.18 25.08
N LEU A 151 -7.28 -9.56 24.20
CA LEU A 151 -8.53 -8.93 24.59
C LEU A 151 -9.50 -9.91 25.26
N LEU A 152 -9.63 -11.13 24.75
CA LEU A 152 -10.51 -12.16 25.30
C LEU A 152 -10.05 -12.70 26.67
N SER A 153 -8.77 -12.54 27.01
CA SER A 153 -8.18 -12.94 28.30
C SER A 153 -8.16 -11.82 29.34
N GLU A 154 -8.53 -10.58 29.00
CA GLU A 154 -8.56 -9.47 29.95
C GLU A 154 -9.70 -9.64 30.97
N ASP A 155 -9.44 -9.22 32.23
CA ASP A 155 -10.36 -9.39 33.38
C ASP A 155 -11.74 -8.77 33.13
N PHE A 156 -11.80 -7.62 32.45
CA PHE A 156 -13.09 -7.01 32.12
C PHE A 156 -13.93 -7.88 31.16
N MET A 157 -13.30 -8.59 30.23
CA MET A 157 -13.99 -9.50 29.32
C MET A 157 -14.49 -10.76 30.05
N ILE A 158 -13.75 -11.22 31.05
CA ILE A 158 -14.18 -12.29 31.93
C ILE A 158 -15.42 -11.84 32.74
N ALA A 159 -15.38 -10.60 33.28
CA ALA A 159 -16.52 -10.01 33.97
C ALA A 159 -17.77 -9.83 33.06
N VAL A 160 -17.58 -9.41 31.80
CA VAL A 160 -18.65 -9.30 30.80
C VAL A 160 -19.27 -10.67 30.52
N ARG A 161 -18.46 -11.72 30.41
CA ARG A 161 -18.95 -13.12 30.27
C ARG A 161 -19.76 -13.57 31.46
N ALA A 162 -19.26 -13.32 32.68
CA ALA A 162 -19.95 -13.72 33.93
C ALA A 162 -21.31 -13.03 34.07
N ARG A 163 -21.47 -11.81 33.58
CA ARG A 163 -22.72 -11.04 33.59
C ARG A 163 -23.70 -11.40 32.48
N ASN A 164 -23.32 -12.34 31.59
CA ASN A 164 -24.12 -12.75 30.42
C ASN A 164 -24.51 -11.57 29.48
N VAL A 165 -23.70 -10.50 29.45
CA VAL A 165 -23.90 -9.36 28.58
C VAL A 165 -23.23 -9.66 27.21
N GLY A 166 -23.86 -9.21 26.14
CA GLY A 166 -23.42 -9.50 24.77
C GLY A 166 -21.96 -9.11 24.51
N ILE A 167 -21.05 -10.07 24.51
CA ILE A 167 -19.61 -9.96 24.33
C ILE A 167 -19.26 -9.24 23.02
N GLY A 168 -20.05 -9.47 21.96
CA GLY A 168 -19.75 -8.99 20.62
C GLY A 168 -19.65 -7.45 20.48
N ARG A 169 -20.42 -6.68 21.26
CA ARG A 169 -20.34 -5.21 21.24
C ARG A 169 -19.03 -4.74 21.85
N HIS A 170 -18.65 -5.26 22.99
CA HIS A 170 -17.41 -4.94 23.69
C HIS A 170 -16.19 -5.37 22.89
N PHE A 171 -16.23 -6.59 22.32
CA PHE A 171 -15.16 -7.11 21.48
C PHE A 171 -14.93 -6.22 20.25
N ARG A 172 -15.98 -5.92 19.46
CA ARG A 172 -15.83 -5.10 18.25
C ARG A 172 -15.27 -3.72 18.54
N ARG A 173 -15.73 -3.07 19.60
CA ARG A 173 -15.25 -1.73 19.96
C ARG A 173 -13.78 -1.73 20.36
N ASN A 174 -13.33 -2.68 21.16
CA ASN A 174 -11.94 -2.74 21.61
C ASN A 174 -10.99 -3.29 20.53
N MET A 175 -11.51 -4.02 19.53
CA MET A 175 -10.73 -4.47 18.38
C MET A 175 -10.51 -3.39 17.32
N LEU A 176 -11.22 -2.25 17.38
CA LEU A 176 -11.05 -1.19 16.38
C LEU A 176 -9.62 -0.61 16.37
N ILE A 177 -8.99 -0.42 17.53
CA ILE A 177 -7.64 0.10 17.64
C ILE A 177 -6.62 -0.84 16.98
N PRO A 178 -6.50 -2.13 17.38
CA PRO A 178 -5.63 -3.08 16.71
C PRO A 178 -5.89 -3.20 15.19
N VAL A 179 -7.15 -3.10 14.77
CA VAL A 179 -7.50 -3.13 13.35
C VAL A 179 -6.97 -1.89 12.62
N LEU A 180 -7.13 -0.69 13.19
CA LEU A 180 -6.62 0.55 12.59
C LEU A 180 -5.10 0.53 12.47
N ASP A 181 -4.40 0.03 13.49
CA ASP A 181 -2.94 -0.08 13.50
C ASP A 181 -2.43 -1.00 12.39
N ILE A 182 -3.00 -2.20 12.27
CA ILE A 182 -2.56 -3.15 11.25
C ILE A 182 -2.92 -2.67 9.84
N VAL A 183 -4.10 -2.08 9.64
CA VAL A 183 -4.54 -1.54 8.35
C VAL A 183 -3.61 -0.40 7.93
N SER A 184 -3.30 0.54 8.83
CA SER A 184 -2.42 1.67 8.57
C SER A 184 -0.99 1.22 8.21
N SER A 185 -0.44 0.27 8.97
CA SER A 185 0.91 -0.23 8.70
C SER A 185 0.98 -1.00 7.38
N ARG A 186 -0.01 -1.84 7.08
CA ARG A 186 -0.07 -2.59 5.83
C ARG A 186 -0.32 -1.71 4.60
N PHE A 187 -1.14 -0.67 4.74
CA PHE A 187 -1.33 0.31 3.67
C PHE A 187 0.00 0.94 3.23
N ALA A 188 0.85 1.34 4.18
CA ALA A 188 2.15 1.92 3.87
C ALA A 188 3.07 0.94 3.12
N LEU A 189 3.08 -0.33 3.53
CA LEU A 189 3.85 -1.38 2.85
C LEU A 189 3.31 -1.67 1.45
N LEU A 190 1.99 -1.77 1.30
CA LEU A 190 1.34 -2.03 0.01
C LEU A 190 1.62 -0.90 -1.00
N ILE A 191 1.51 0.37 -0.59
CA ILE A 191 1.87 1.51 -1.48
C ILE A 191 3.32 1.41 -1.95
N SER A 192 4.25 1.07 -1.06
CA SER A 192 5.65 0.89 -1.45
C SER A 192 5.84 -0.27 -2.42
N ALA A 193 5.11 -1.36 -2.23
CA ALA A 193 5.15 -2.53 -3.09
C ALA A 193 4.47 -2.33 -4.45
N THR A 194 3.51 -1.39 -4.56
CA THR A 194 2.85 -1.10 -5.85
C THR A 194 3.84 -0.70 -6.93
N VAL A 195 4.94 -0.02 -6.57
CA VAL A 195 5.96 0.42 -7.54
C VAL A 195 6.45 -0.73 -8.40
N VAL A 196 6.78 -1.85 -7.77
CA VAL A 196 7.29 -3.03 -8.47
C VAL A 196 6.17 -3.78 -9.19
N VAL A 197 5.04 -3.96 -8.54
CA VAL A 197 3.91 -4.73 -9.08
C VAL A 197 3.29 -4.05 -10.29
N GLU A 198 3.10 -2.73 -10.23
CA GLU A 198 2.60 -1.94 -11.36
C GLU A 198 3.52 -2.06 -12.58
N TYR A 199 4.82 -2.06 -12.35
CA TYR A 199 5.80 -2.23 -13.42
C TYR A 199 5.76 -3.63 -14.03
N VAL A 200 5.72 -4.68 -13.20
CA VAL A 200 5.70 -6.09 -13.65
C VAL A 200 4.45 -6.41 -14.50
N PHE A 201 3.30 -5.87 -14.11
CA PHE A 201 2.03 -6.08 -14.83
C PHE A 201 1.70 -4.98 -15.86
N ASN A 202 2.62 -4.03 -16.08
CA ASN A 202 2.39 -2.87 -16.95
C ASN A 202 1.09 -2.12 -16.62
N TYR A 203 0.77 -2.05 -15.33
CA TYR A 203 -0.40 -1.35 -14.81
C TYR A 203 -0.07 0.11 -14.56
N ARG A 204 -0.72 1.03 -15.27
CA ARG A 204 -0.38 2.46 -15.33
C ARG A 204 -0.76 3.21 -14.05
N GLY A 205 -0.04 2.95 -12.95
CA GLY A 205 -0.14 3.69 -11.69
C GLY A 205 1.04 4.63 -11.46
N ILE A 206 1.12 5.23 -10.25
CA ILE A 206 2.21 6.15 -9.87
C ILE A 206 3.56 5.44 -9.85
N GLY A 207 3.63 4.21 -9.36
CA GLY A 207 4.88 3.43 -9.32
C GLY A 207 5.41 3.15 -10.72
N TRP A 208 4.52 2.73 -11.63
CA TRP A 208 4.86 2.58 -13.04
C TRP A 208 5.38 3.90 -13.65
N LEU A 209 4.69 5.02 -13.37
CA LEU A 209 5.08 6.34 -13.85
C LEU A 209 6.46 6.75 -13.33
N THR A 210 6.74 6.49 -12.04
CA THR A 210 8.04 6.78 -11.41
C THR A 210 9.17 6.02 -12.08
N LEU A 211 9.03 4.68 -12.20
CA LEU A 211 10.07 3.84 -12.83
C LEU A 211 10.27 4.18 -14.31
N ASN A 212 9.18 4.43 -15.04
CA ASN A 212 9.28 4.83 -16.44
C ASN A 212 9.96 6.18 -16.61
N SER A 213 9.82 7.10 -15.64
CA SER A 213 10.50 8.42 -15.66
C SER A 213 11.98 8.34 -15.31
N ILE A 214 12.42 7.28 -14.62
CA ILE A 214 13.84 7.00 -14.33
C ILE A 214 14.52 6.35 -15.54
N GLN A 215 13.81 5.44 -16.22
CA GLN A 215 14.33 4.73 -17.38
C GLN A 215 14.35 5.66 -18.60
N THR A 216 15.49 5.80 -19.21
CA THR A 216 15.66 6.70 -20.35
C THR A 216 16.14 5.94 -21.58
N GLU A 217 15.37 6.00 -22.64
CA GLU A 217 15.84 5.59 -23.97
C GLU A 217 16.83 6.61 -24.56
N HIS A 218 16.80 7.87 -24.08
CA HIS A 218 17.57 9.01 -24.62
C HIS A 218 18.41 9.77 -23.57
N GLY A 219 18.69 9.18 -22.40
CA GLY A 219 19.56 9.80 -21.37
C GLY A 219 18.93 10.94 -20.54
N LEU A 220 17.67 11.32 -20.79
CA LEU A 220 16.98 12.39 -20.07
C LEU A 220 16.01 11.82 -19.03
N ARG A 221 16.37 11.92 -17.75
CA ARG A 221 15.50 11.58 -16.63
C ARG A 221 14.48 12.68 -16.40
N ASP A 222 13.23 12.31 -16.16
CA ASP A 222 12.15 13.26 -15.88
C ASP A 222 12.07 13.56 -14.38
N TYR A 223 13.02 14.38 -13.90
CA TYR A 223 13.12 14.73 -12.47
C TYR A 223 11.85 15.33 -11.89
N PRO A 224 11.13 16.28 -12.55
CA PRO A 224 9.89 16.82 -12.02
C PRO A 224 8.85 15.74 -11.72
N VAL A 225 8.69 14.76 -12.62
CA VAL A 225 7.77 13.65 -12.43
C VAL A 225 8.22 12.74 -11.29
N ILE A 226 9.52 12.37 -11.22
CA ILE A 226 10.06 11.52 -10.15
C ILE A 226 9.83 12.16 -8.77
N MET A 227 10.14 13.46 -8.64
CA MET A 227 9.96 14.19 -7.38
C MET A 227 8.50 14.27 -6.97
N ALA A 228 7.61 14.63 -7.90
CA ALA A 228 6.18 14.74 -7.63
C ALA A 228 5.55 13.40 -7.24
N THR A 229 5.85 12.33 -7.95
CA THR A 229 5.30 10.99 -7.67
C THR A 229 5.80 10.43 -6.34
N THR A 230 7.08 10.61 -6.04
CA THR A 230 7.65 10.19 -4.74
C THR A 230 7.00 10.96 -3.58
N LEU A 231 6.87 12.27 -3.73
CA LEU A 231 6.22 13.11 -2.71
C LEU A 231 4.75 12.72 -2.53
N ALA A 232 4.02 12.46 -3.62
CA ALA A 232 2.64 12.00 -3.55
C ALA A 232 2.50 10.69 -2.76
N MET A 233 3.37 9.71 -2.99
CA MET A 233 3.37 8.45 -2.24
C MET A 233 3.60 8.69 -0.74
N VAL A 234 4.62 9.48 -0.38
CA VAL A 234 4.91 9.81 1.02
C VAL A 234 3.75 10.56 1.68
N THR A 235 3.16 11.53 0.97
CA THR A 235 2.02 12.31 1.47
C THR A 235 0.81 11.42 1.74
N ILE A 236 0.49 10.49 0.85
CA ILE A 236 -0.64 9.57 1.02
C ILE A 236 -0.41 8.63 2.22
N ILE A 237 0.81 8.10 2.40
CA ILE A 237 1.16 7.31 3.57
C ILE A 237 1.00 8.14 4.85
N ALA A 238 1.49 9.38 4.85
CA ALA A 238 1.40 10.28 5.99
C ALA A 238 -0.07 10.63 6.33
N LEU A 239 -0.88 10.93 5.32
CA LEU A 239 -2.31 11.21 5.49
C LEU A 239 -3.08 10.01 6.04
N MET A 240 -2.79 8.79 5.56
CA MET A 240 -3.40 7.58 6.08
C MET A 240 -3.03 7.35 7.54
N ARG A 241 -1.75 7.49 7.91
CA ARG A 241 -1.29 7.36 9.29
C ARG A 241 -1.89 8.43 10.20
N LEU A 242 -1.92 9.68 9.75
CA LEU A 242 -2.53 10.78 10.48
C LEU A 242 -4.02 10.54 10.71
N GLY A 243 -4.74 10.11 9.67
CA GLY A 243 -6.16 9.77 9.78
C GLY A 243 -6.42 8.68 10.82
N CYS A 244 -5.64 7.61 10.81
CA CYS A 244 -5.73 6.57 11.84
C CYS A 244 -5.40 7.11 13.24
N ALA A 245 -4.34 7.92 13.37
CA ALA A 245 -3.95 8.52 14.65
C ALA A 245 -5.02 9.46 15.23
N LEU A 246 -5.73 10.20 14.39
CA LEU A 246 -6.83 11.07 14.82
C LEU A 246 -8.10 10.29 15.24
N ILE A 247 -8.30 9.09 14.72
CA ILE A 247 -9.42 8.23 15.08
C ILE A 247 -9.16 7.53 16.43
N HIS A 248 -7.91 7.24 16.79
CA HIS A 248 -7.53 6.57 18.04
C HIS A 248 -8.17 7.20 19.29
N PRO A 249 -8.02 8.50 19.60
CA PRO A 249 -8.60 9.11 20.81
C PRO A 249 -10.13 9.13 20.79
N VAL A 250 -10.75 9.14 19.61
CA VAL A 250 -12.22 9.08 19.49
C VAL A 250 -12.77 7.70 19.85
N VAL A 251 -12.01 6.65 19.54
CA VAL A 251 -12.37 5.26 19.82
C VAL A 251 -12.00 4.88 21.26
N ASP A 252 -10.85 5.33 21.75
CA ASP A 252 -10.36 5.05 23.11
C ASP A 252 -10.82 6.11 24.10
N ARG A 253 -12.06 5.96 24.60
CA ARG A 253 -12.59 6.81 25.69
C ARG A 253 -12.07 6.43 27.08
N ARG A 254 -11.04 5.61 27.20
CA ARG A 254 -10.44 5.24 28.50
C ARG A 254 -9.50 6.32 29.05
N LEU A 255 -9.26 7.41 28.29
CA LEU A 255 -8.42 8.52 28.70
C LEU A 255 -9.20 9.66 29.37
N GLU A 256 -10.50 9.49 29.58
CA GLU A 256 -11.35 10.30 30.48
C GLU A 256 -11.79 9.42 31.67
#